data_14ba0b40beca5649a219e8f7617981f1
#
_entry.id   14ba0b40beca5649a219e8f7617981f1
#
_cell.length_a   1.000
_cell.length_b   1.000
_cell.length_c   1.000
_cell.angle_alpha   90.00
_cell.angle_beta   90.00
_cell.angle_gamma   90.00
#
_symmetry.space_group_name_H-M   'P 1'
#
loop_
_entity.id
_entity.type
_entity.pdbx_description
1 polymer ?
#
loop_
_entity_poly.entity_id
_entity_poly.type
_entity_poly.pdbx_seq_one_letter_code
_entity_poly.pdbx_strand_id
1 'polypeptide(L)'
;MPETDIESLKRFVDSQSAGASTEMPRYKCHKEVWALKIEKVLDPTLPGNETDGSRVLVPEDGNYAPFKVDHAYVRKHAPQPGGYYVVYKDGYESFSPAEAFEEGYARI
;
A
#
# COMPACT_ATOMS: atom_id res chain seq x y z
N MET A 1 -7.75 23.05 5.01
CA MET A 1 -6.62 22.95 5.95
C MET A 1 -6.00 21.58 5.88
N PRO A 2 -5.10 21.41 4.96
CA PRO A 2 -4.52 20.08 4.79
C PRO A 2 -3.82 19.55 6.04
N GLU A 3 -3.14 20.41 6.75
CA GLU A 3 -2.40 19.97 7.94
C GLU A 3 -3.32 19.46 9.03
N THR A 4 -4.42 20.16 9.26
CA THR A 4 -5.39 19.75 10.26
C THR A 4 -5.98 18.40 9.90
N ASP A 5 -6.34 18.23 8.64
CA ASP A 5 -6.90 16.97 8.16
C ASP A 5 -5.91 15.83 8.31
N ILE A 6 -4.66 16.10 7.99
CA ILE A 6 -3.61 15.09 8.10
C ILE A 6 -3.46 14.63 9.54
N GLU A 7 -3.44 15.57 10.47
CA GLU A 7 -3.30 15.22 11.86
C GLU A 7 -4.50 14.45 12.40
N SER A 8 -5.69 14.84 12.00
CA SER A 8 -6.89 14.12 12.39
C SER A 8 -6.87 12.68 11.92
N LEU A 9 -6.52 12.48 10.67
CA LEU A 9 -6.46 11.15 10.09
C LEU A 9 -5.33 10.33 10.68
N LYS A 10 -4.22 10.96 10.95
CA LYS A 10 -3.10 10.29 11.59
C LYS A 10 -3.50 9.76 12.97
N ARG A 11 -4.19 10.57 13.76
CA ARG A 11 -4.64 10.12 15.06
C ARG A 11 -5.66 9.00 14.96
N PHE A 12 -6.54 9.08 13.98
CA PHE A 12 -7.52 8.04 13.75
C PHE A 12 -6.84 6.71 13.41
N VAL A 13 -5.87 6.75 12.51
CA VAL A 13 -5.12 5.55 12.14
C VAL A 13 -4.36 5.01 13.34
N ASP A 14 -3.71 5.87 14.10
CA ASP A 14 -2.98 5.45 15.28
C ASP A 14 -3.91 4.77 16.29
N SER A 15 -5.10 5.31 16.46
CA SER A 15 -6.08 4.69 17.34
C SER A 15 -6.48 3.31 16.86
N GLN A 16 -6.67 3.16 15.57
CA GLN A 16 -7.06 1.87 15.02
C GLN A 16 -5.94 0.85 15.09
N SER A 17 -4.71 1.31 14.97
CA SER A 17 -3.57 0.41 15.00
C SER A 17 -3.03 0.20 16.39
N ALA A 18 -3.61 0.84 17.40
CA ALA A 18 -3.19 0.66 18.77
C ALA A 18 -3.32 -0.81 19.15
N GLY A 19 -2.26 -1.45 19.47
CA GLY A 19 -2.27 -2.87 19.74
C GLY A 19 -2.14 -3.75 18.52
N ALA A 20 -2.18 -3.16 17.33
CA ALA A 20 -1.88 -3.88 16.12
C ALA A 20 -0.51 -3.44 15.65
N SER A 21 0.43 -4.35 15.62
CA SER A 21 1.80 -4.03 15.21
C SER A 21 1.94 -3.91 13.72
N THR A 22 0.82 -3.76 13.01
CA THR A 22 0.79 -3.93 11.56
C THR A 22 0.55 -2.63 10.81
N GLU A 23 0.67 -1.50 11.48
CA GLU A 23 0.61 -0.25 10.75
C GLU A 23 1.76 -0.18 9.75
N MET A 24 1.43 0.11 8.50
CA MET A 24 2.42 0.19 7.44
C MET A 24 3.34 1.39 7.65
N PRO A 25 4.57 1.32 7.11
CA PRO A 25 5.46 2.47 7.16
C PRO A 25 4.82 3.70 6.53
N ARG A 26 5.08 4.85 7.12
CA ARG A 26 4.56 6.13 6.64
C ARG A 26 5.66 6.90 5.93
N TYR A 27 5.28 7.54 4.84
CA TYR A 27 6.18 8.34 4.04
C TYR A 27 5.60 9.74 3.88
N LYS A 28 6.48 10.70 3.68
CA LYS A 28 6.06 12.09 3.54
C LYS A 28 6.71 12.73 2.33
N CYS A 29 5.89 13.44 1.56
CA CYS A 29 6.31 14.39 0.56
C CYS A 29 5.54 15.67 0.85
N HIS A 30 4.56 16.01 0.02
CA HIS A 30 3.64 17.09 0.34
C HIS A 30 2.57 16.62 1.32
N LYS A 31 2.32 15.33 1.38
CA LYS A 31 1.33 14.74 2.29
C LYS A 31 1.83 13.36 2.72
N GLU A 32 1.34 12.92 3.87
CA GLU A 32 1.68 11.60 4.38
C GLU A 32 0.89 10.52 3.67
N VAL A 33 1.56 9.42 3.43
CA VAL A 33 0.94 8.21 2.92
C VAL A 33 1.53 7.00 3.64
N TRP A 34 0.84 5.89 3.59
CA TRP A 34 1.38 4.61 4.04
C TRP A 34 1.79 3.83 2.81
N ALA A 35 2.91 3.15 2.87
CA ALA A 35 3.40 2.44 1.69
C ALA A 35 4.20 1.20 2.06
N LEU A 36 4.11 0.21 1.18
CA LEU A 36 4.91 -1.02 1.28
C LEU A 36 5.57 -1.27 -0.07
N LYS A 37 6.87 -1.48 -0.04
CA LYS A 37 7.57 -1.87 -1.26
C LYS A 37 7.18 -3.31 -1.60
N ILE A 38 6.91 -3.55 -2.87
CA ILE A 38 6.44 -4.84 -3.37
C ILE A 38 7.64 -5.65 -3.84
N GLU A 39 7.80 -6.83 -3.29
CA GLU A 39 8.82 -7.76 -3.77
C GLU A 39 8.31 -8.59 -4.92
N LYS A 40 7.10 -9.11 -4.80
CA LYS A 40 6.51 -10.01 -5.80
C LYS A 40 5.05 -9.69 -6.01
N VAL A 41 4.60 -9.95 -7.24
CA VAL A 41 3.19 -9.88 -7.59
C VAL A 41 2.81 -11.28 -8.09
N LEU A 42 1.91 -11.94 -7.39
CA LEU A 42 1.56 -13.33 -7.64
C LEU A 42 0.11 -13.44 -8.08
N ASP A 43 -0.15 -14.44 -8.91
CA ASP A 43 -1.52 -14.81 -9.22
C ASP A 43 -2.09 -15.62 -8.06
N PRO A 44 -3.32 -15.33 -7.61
CA PRO A 44 -3.91 -16.14 -6.56
C PRO A 44 -4.25 -17.52 -7.11
N THR A 45 -4.13 -18.52 -6.22
CA THR A 45 -4.53 -19.88 -6.57
C THR A 45 -6.04 -20.00 -6.43
N LEU A 46 -6.71 -20.30 -7.54
CA LEU A 46 -8.16 -20.46 -7.56
C LEU A 46 -8.50 -21.87 -8.04
N PRO A 47 -9.66 -22.41 -7.60
CA PRO A 47 -10.11 -23.71 -8.08
C PRO A 47 -10.28 -23.70 -9.60
N GLY A 48 -9.91 -24.79 -10.25
CA GLY A 48 -10.10 -24.94 -11.68
C GLY A 48 -9.20 -24.08 -12.54
N ASN A 49 -8.13 -23.54 -11.99
CA ASN A 49 -7.18 -22.68 -12.69
C ASN A 49 -7.82 -21.40 -13.25
N GLU A 50 -8.88 -20.95 -12.63
CA GLU A 50 -9.53 -19.71 -13.00
C GLU A 50 -8.79 -18.53 -12.43
N THR A 51 -9.03 -17.35 -13.00
CA THR A 51 -8.52 -16.10 -12.45
C THR A 51 -9.66 -15.11 -12.35
N ASP A 52 -9.70 -14.38 -11.24
CA ASP A 52 -10.68 -13.30 -11.08
C ASP A 52 -10.05 -11.94 -11.34
N GLY A 53 -8.81 -11.92 -11.85
CA GLY A 53 -8.10 -10.68 -12.13
C GLY A 53 -7.42 -10.07 -10.93
N SER A 54 -7.56 -10.66 -9.76
CA SER A 54 -6.86 -10.16 -8.57
C SER A 54 -5.41 -10.61 -8.57
N ARG A 55 -4.64 -10.06 -7.66
CA ARG A 55 -3.23 -10.43 -7.47
C ARG A 55 -2.91 -10.43 -5.98
N VAL A 56 -1.86 -11.15 -5.63
CA VAL A 56 -1.33 -11.14 -4.27
C VAL A 56 -0.03 -10.35 -4.30
N LEU A 57 0.05 -9.32 -3.49
CA LEU A 57 1.26 -8.52 -3.36
C LEU A 57 2.05 -9.01 -2.17
N VAL A 58 3.33 -9.32 -2.40
CA VAL A 58 4.23 -9.79 -1.37
C VAL A 58 5.15 -8.62 -0.99
N PRO A 59 5.02 -8.07 0.23
CA PRO A 59 5.89 -6.98 0.63
C PRO A 59 7.35 -7.42 0.73
N GLU A 60 8.26 -6.52 0.42
CA GLU A 60 9.68 -6.78 0.59
C GLU A 60 10.03 -6.96 2.06
N ASP A 61 9.38 -6.20 2.92
CA ASP A 61 9.57 -6.29 4.35
C ASP A 61 8.83 -7.51 4.89
N GLY A 62 9.58 -8.49 5.39
CA GLY A 62 9.01 -9.74 5.89
C GLY A 62 8.14 -9.59 7.13
N ASN A 63 8.09 -8.41 7.74
CA ASN A 63 7.20 -8.16 8.87
C ASN A 63 5.75 -7.97 8.45
N TYR A 64 5.50 -7.88 7.15
CA TYR A 64 4.15 -7.68 6.62
C TYR A 64 3.76 -8.86 5.76
N ALA A 65 2.57 -9.39 6.01
CA ALA A 65 2.09 -10.56 5.29
C ALA A 65 1.68 -10.22 3.86
N PRO A 66 1.78 -11.16 2.94
CA PRO A 66 1.20 -10.97 1.61
C PRO A 66 -0.29 -10.67 1.71
N PHE A 67 -0.79 -9.86 0.80
CA PHE A 67 -2.20 -9.47 0.81
C PHE A 67 -2.74 -9.39 -0.62
N LYS A 68 -4.04 -9.55 -0.71
CA LYS A 68 -4.71 -9.60 -2.00
C LYS A 68 -5.23 -8.21 -2.37
N VAL A 69 -5.04 -7.84 -3.64
CA VAL A 69 -5.68 -6.66 -4.21
C VAL A 69 -6.65 -7.14 -5.29
N ASP A 70 -7.78 -6.45 -5.42
CA ASP A 70 -8.84 -6.93 -6.28
C ASP A 70 -8.60 -6.58 -7.76
N HIS A 71 -9.47 -7.10 -8.59
CA HIS A 71 -9.40 -6.89 -10.03
C HIS A 71 -9.41 -5.40 -10.40
N ALA A 72 -10.23 -4.61 -9.71
CA ALA A 72 -10.33 -3.19 -10.01
C ALA A 72 -9.01 -2.47 -9.75
N TYR A 73 -8.35 -2.81 -8.64
CA TYR A 73 -7.03 -2.25 -8.33
C TYR A 73 -6.01 -2.65 -9.39
N VAL A 74 -5.96 -3.93 -9.73
CA VAL A 74 -4.99 -4.45 -10.70
C VAL A 74 -5.17 -3.80 -12.05
N ARG A 75 -6.42 -3.67 -12.48
CA ARG A 75 -6.72 -3.08 -13.77
C ARG A 75 -6.33 -1.61 -13.85
N LYS A 76 -6.55 -0.88 -12.75
CA LYS A 76 -6.27 0.56 -12.72
C LYS A 76 -4.80 0.86 -12.53
N HIS A 77 -4.13 0.10 -11.69
CA HIS A 77 -2.79 0.46 -11.22
C HIS A 77 -1.68 -0.46 -11.75
N ALA A 78 -2.00 -1.65 -12.21
CA ALA A 78 -1.03 -2.60 -12.78
C ALA A 78 0.22 -2.73 -11.90
N PRO A 79 0.08 -3.20 -10.65
CA PRO A 79 1.22 -3.26 -9.73
C PRO A 79 2.34 -4.12 -10.27
N GLN A 80 3.57 -3.71 -10.00
CA GLN A 80 4.77 -4.38 -10.47
C GLN A 80 5.73 -4.61 -9.33
N PRO A 81 6.53 -5.69 -9.38
CA PRO A 81 7.59 -5.88 -8.40
C PRO A 81 8.55 -4.70 -8.38
N GLY A 82 9.01 -4.34 -7.20
CA GLY A 82 9.91 -3.21 -7.02
C GLY A 82 9.22 -1.89 -6.77
N GLY A 83 7.95 -1.76 -7.16
CA GLY A 83 7.20 -0.55 -6.89
C GLY A 83 6.59 -0.55 -5.50
N TYR A 84 5.71 0.40 -5.24
CA TYR A 84 5.12 0.60 -3.93
C TYR A 84 3.61 0.53 -3.98
N TYR A 85 3.04 -0.23 -3.06
CA TYR A 85 1.62 -0.17 -2.74
C TYR A 85 1.42 1.01 -1.80
N VAL A 86 0.58 1.95 -2.17
CA VAL A 86 0.45 3.22 -1.46
C VAL A 86 -0.99 3.39 -1.02
N VAL A 87 -1.17 3.78 0.23
CA VAL A 87 -2.50 4.09 0.77
C VAL A 87 -2.48 5.55 1.21
N TYR A 88 -3.40 6.32 0.64
CA TYR A 88 -3.56 7.71 1.03
C TYR A 88 -4.39 7.83 2.30
N LYS A 89 -4.35 9.00 2.89
CA LYS A 89 -5.02 9.24 4.16
C LYS A 89 -6.52 9.04 4.13
N ASP A 90 -7.14 9.11 2.95
CA ASP A 90 -8.56 8.84 2.80
C ASP A 90 -8.86 7.36 2.53
N GLY A 91 -7.84 6.52 2.56
CA GLY A 91 -8.00 5.09 2.32
C GLY A 91 -7.86 4.68 0.86
N TYR A 92 -7.65 5.63 -0.04
CA TYR A 92 -7.48 5.30 -1.45
C TYR A 92 -6.19 4.51 -1.66
N GLU A 93 -6.32 3.39 -2.36
CA GLU A 93 -5.20 2.51 -2.67
C GLU A 93 -4.64 2.82 -4.04
N SER A 94 -3.33 2.93 -4.13
CA SER A 94 -2.65 3.31 -5.36
C SER A 94 -1.37 2.50 -5.54
N PHE A 95 -0.67 2.76 -6.61
CA PHE A 95 0.62 2.17 -6.88
C PHE A 95 1.55 3.24 -7.41
N SER A 96 2.81 3.18 -6.99
CA SER A 96 3.83 4.10 -7.50
C SER A 96 5.05 3.29 -7.93
N PRO A 97 5.61 3.57 -9.11
CA PRO A 97 6.89 2.98 -9.49
C PRO A 97 7.98 3.36 -8.49
N ALA A 98 8.94 2.45 -8.29
CA ALA A 98 9.99 2.65 -7.29
C ALA A 98 10.68 4.00 -7.43
N GLU A 99 11.08 4.32 -8.63
CA GLU A 99 11.84 5.53 -8.91
C GLU A 99 11.05 6.78 -8.55
N ALA A 100 9.81 6.84 -9.00
CA ALA A 100 8.96 7.99 -8.72
C ALA A 100 8.69 8.15 -7.23
N PHE A 101 8.46 7.04 -6.53
CA PHE A 101 8.18 7.09 -5.11
C PHE A 101 9.41 7.52 -4.31
N GLU A 102 10.56 6.91 -4.61
CA GLU A 102 11.77 7.16 -3.85
C GLU A 102 12.32 8.56 -4.05
N GLU A 103 12.02 9.17 -5.20
CA GLU A 103 12.40 10.55 -5.43
C GLU A 103 11.47 11.55 -4.75
N GLY A 104 10.20 11.18 -4.58
CA GLY A 104 9.19 12.11 -4.08
C GLY A 104 8.85 11.98 -2.61
N TYR A 105 9.21 10.88 -1.96
CA TYR A 105 8.79 10.62 -0.58
C TYR A 105 9.98 10.27 0.31
N ALA A 106 9.87 10.68 1.57
CA ALA A 106 10.82 10.29 2.61
C ALA A 106 10.07 9.56 3.71
N ARG A 107 10.64 8.48 4.19
CA ARG A 107 10.06 7.73 5.31
C ARG A 107 10.20 8.55 6.59
N ILE A 108 9.15 8.57 7.38
CA ILE A 108 9.13 9.29 8.64
C ILE A 108 8.98 8.34 9.83
#